data_3920aa387a3bf97321324f1c981b23b9
#
_entry.id   3920aa387a3bf97321324f1c981b23b9
#
_cell.length_a   1.000
_cell.length_b   1.000
_cell.length_c   1.000
_cell.angle_alpha   90.00
_cell.angle_beta   90.00
_cell.angle_gamma   90.00
#
_symmetry.space_group_name_H-M   'P 1'
#
loop_
_entity.id
_entity.type
_entity.pdbx_description
1 polymer ?
#
loop_
_entity_poly.entity_id
_entity_poly.type
_entity_poly.pdbx_seq_one_letter_code
_entity_poly.pdbx_strand_id
1 'polypeptide(L)'
;IKAYCEYCNAVGEKCNAAGIRFGYHNHDKEFTTEYEGKPLYDWMLELTDPEKVMFQLDLYWIAEGGKNAVDYFEKYPGRFELWHIKDEKELGESGKMDFASVFAEREKSGAKYGIVEVERYNFEPLESCKKSFEYLKTQDYVDFYE
;
A
#
# COMPACT_ATOMS: atom_id res chain seq x y z
N ILE A 1 1.16 -8.69 18.93
CA ILE A 1 0.59 -8.66 17.57
C ILE A 1 -0.77 -9.36 17.51
N LYS A 2 -0.97 -10.53 18.10
CA LYS A 2 -2.22 -11.31 18.04
C LYS A 2 -3.44 -10.50 18.53
N ALA A 3 -3.38 -9.94 19.74
CA ALA A 3 -4.47 -9.14 20.30
C ALA A 3 -4.79 -7.89 19.43
N TYR A 4 -3.78 -7.32 18.79
CA TYR A 4 -3.97 -6.21 17.86
C TYR A 4 -4.74 -6.64 16.59
N CYS A 5 -4.39 -7.78 16.02
CA CYS A 5 -5.11 -8.31 14.85
C CYS A 5 -6.56 -8.72 15.18
N GLU A 6 -6.80 -9.30 16.36
CA GLU A 6 -8.14 -9.58 16.87
C GLU A 6 -8.97 -8.28 17.01
N TYR A 7 -8.36 -7.22 17.53
CA TYR A 7 -8.98 -5.90 17.61
C TYR A 7 -9.32 -5.35 16.21
N CYS A 8 -8.38 -5.43 15.25
CA CYS A 8 -8.62 -5.01 13.87
C CYS A 8 -9.80 -5.79 13.24
N ASN A 9 -9.86 -7.10 13.44
CA ASN A 9 -10.96 -7.93 12.96
C ASN A 9 -12.31 -7.47 13.55
N ALA A 10 -12.35 -7.18 14.86
CA ALA A 10 -13.56 -6.70 15.53
C ALA A 10 -13.99 -5.31 15.05
N VAL A 11 -13.03 -4.41 14.78
CA VAL A 11 -13.32 -3.10 14.19
C VAL A 11 -13.82 -3.25 12.76
N GLY A 12 -13.15 -4.07 11.95
CA GLY A 12 -13.54 -4.34 10.56
C GLY A 12 -14.95 -4.89 10.44
N GLU A 13 -15.34 -5.80 11.33
CA GLU A 13 -16.71 -6.33 11.38
C GLU A 13 -17.75 -5.23 11.64
N LYS A 14 -17.48 -4.33 12.59
CA LYS A 14 -18.36 -3.19 12.88
C LYS A 14 -18.44 -2.21 11.71
N CYS A 15 -17.30 -1.94 11.06
CA CYS A 15 -17.25 -1.08 9.87
C CYS A 15 -18.07 -1.69 8.73
N ASN A 16 -17.93 -2.98 8.45
CA ASN A 16 -18.68 -3.69 7.43
C ASN A 16 -20.19 -3.62 7.68
N ALA A 17 -20.63 -3.78 8.93
CA ALA A 17 -22.03 -3.64 9.31
C ALA A 17 -22.59 -2.23 9.04
N ALA A 18 -21.73 -1.22 8.98
CA ALA A 18 -22.05 0.16 8.63
C ALA A 18 -21.81 0.51 7.15
N GLY A 19 -21.45 -0.47 6.30
CA GLY A 19 -21.13 -0.25 4.89
C GLY A 19 -19.78 0.44 4.66
N ILE A 20 -18.87 0.38 5.63
CA ILE A 20 -17.54 0.99 5.57
C ILE A 20 -16.49 -0.11 5.49
N ARG A 21 -15.58 -0.02 4.53
CA ARG A 21 -14.43 -0.93 4.42
C ARG A 21 -13.31 -0.47 5.32
N PHE A 22 -12.93 -1.28 6.31
CA PHE A 22 -11.82 -1.00 7.21
C PHE A 22 -10.50 -1.49 6.62
N GLY A 23 -9.44 -0.69 6.75
CA GLY A 23 -8.12 -1.05 6.25
C GLY A 23 -6.96 -0.59 7.14
N TYR A 24 -5.80 -1.17 6.89
CA TYR A 24 -4.53 -0.82 7.52
C TYR A 24 -3.56 -0.24 6.50
N HIS A 25 -2.87 0.82 6.85
CA HIS A 25 -1.80 1.44 6.08
C HIS A 25 -0.44 1.21 6.77
N ASN A 26 0.55 0.78 6.01
CA ASN A 26 1.90 0.49 6.51
C ASN A 26 2.87 1.66 6.36
N HIS A 27 3.92 1.61 7.18
CA HIS A 27 5.20 2.28 6.98
C HIS A 27 6.32 1.24 6.92
N ASP A 28 7.58 1.67 7.04
CA ASP A 28 8.76 0.79 7.02
C ASP A 28 8.86 -0.13 8.25
N LYS A 29 8.34 0.32 9.39
CA LYS A 29 8.49 -0.38 10.68
C LYS A 29 7.81 -1.74 10.71
N GLU A 30 6.70 -1.91 10.04
CA GLU A 30 5.99 -3.18 9.97
C GLU A 30 6.79 -4.27 9.25
N PHE A 31 7.71 -3.86 8.36
CA PHE A 31 8.60 -4.78 7.63
C PHE A 31 9.93 -5.01 8.33
N THR A 32 10.44 -4.01 9.07
CA THR A 32 11.75 -4.06 9.74
C THR A 32 11.67 -4.58 11.17
N THR A 33 10.50 -4.51 11.80
CA THR A 33 10.27 -5.07 13.14
C THR A 33 9.77 -6.51 13.03
N GLU A 34 10.44 -7.42 13.72
CA GLU A 34 10.09 -8.85 13.73
C GLU A 34 9.54 -9.29 15.08
N TYR A 35 8.63 -10.24 15.03
CA TYR A 35 8.16 -11.01 16.16
C TYR A 35 8.24 -12.50 15.81
N GLU A 36 8.91 -13.29 16.66
CA GLU A 36 9.15 -14.72 16.41
C GLU A 36 9.80 -14.99 15.04
N GLY A 37 10.74 -14.14 14.61
CA GLY A 37 11.49 -14.28 13.36
C GLY A 37 10.71 -13.97 12.08
N LYS A 38 9.58 -13.27 12.18
CA LYS A 38 8.75 -12.88 11.06
C LYS A 38 8.34 -11.40 11.18
N PRO A 39 8.34 -10.62 10.07
CA PRO A 39 7.89 -9.23 10.07
C PRO A 39 6.49 -9.05 10.65
N LEU A 40 6.25 -7.94 11.34
CA LEU A 40 4.92 -7.65 11.90
C LEU A 40 3.86 -7.58 10.80
N TYR A 41 4.20 -7.07 9.62
CA TYR A 41 3.27 -6.99 8.49
C TYR A 41 2.76 -8.36 8.04
N ASP A 42 3.65 -9.36 7.99
CA ASP A 42 3.28 -10.73 7.66
C ASP A 42 2.30 -11.31 8.69
N TRP A 43 2.56 -11.07 9.98
CA TRP A 43 1.62 -11.46 11.04
C TRP A 43 0.26 -10.80 10.87
N MET A 44 0.22 -9.52 10.51
CA MET A 44 -1.03 -8.80 10.29
C MET A 44 -1.80 -9.38 9.11
N LEU A 45 -1.13 -9.66 8.00
CA LEU A 45 -1.75 -10.27 6.82
C LEU A 45 -2.31 -11.67 7.09
N GLU A 46 -1.63 -12.47 7.92
CA GLU A 46 -2.03 -13.85 8.25
C GLU A 46 -3.12 -13.93 9.32
N LEU A 47 -3.12 -13.03 10.30
CA LEU A 47 -4.02 -13.07 11.45
C LEU A 47 -5.28 -12.23 11.30
N THR A 48 -5.35 -11.37 10.27
CA THR A 48 -6.56 -10.61 9.99
C THR A 48 -7.42 -11.28 8.92
N ASP A 49 -8.72 -11.25 9.16
CA ASP A 49 -9.73 -11.78 8.24
C ASP A 49 -9.82 -10.87 7.00
N PRO A 50 -9.58 -11.37 5.77
CA PRO A 50 -9.65 -10.58 4.55
C PRO A 50 -11.03 -9.97 4.29
N GLU A 51 -12.10 -10.58 4.77
CA GLU A 51 -13.45 -10.02 4.67
C GLU A 51 -13.64 -8.79 5.58
N LYS A 52 -12.83 -8.66 6.63
CA LYS A 52 -12.95 -7.60 7.64
C LYS A 52 -11.89 -6.51 7.50
N VAL A 53 -10.69 -6.88 7.10
CA VAL A 53 -9.53 -5.98 7.05
C VAL A 53 -8.84 -6.06 5.69
N MET A 54 -8.89 -4.99 4.93
CA MET A 54 -8.06 -4.84 3.73
C MET A 54 -6.73 -4.14 4.08
N PHE A 55 -5.79 -4.14 3.17
CA PHE A 55 -4.54 -3.39 3.33
C PHE A 55 -4.43 -2.31 2.25
N GLN A 56 -4.01 -1.13 2.70
CA GLN A 56 -3.53 -0.07 1.83
C GLN A 56 -2.01 -0.14 1.83
N LEU A 57 -1.43 -0.74 0.78
CA LEU A 57 0.01 -0.87 0.68
C LEU A 57 0.64 0.45 0.25
N ASP A 58 1.53 1.00 1.08
CA ASP A 58 2.40 2.09 0.66
C ASP A 58 3.62 1.53 -0.07
N LEU A 59 3.73 1.89 -1.35
CA LEU A 59 4.76 1.34 -2.24
C LEU A 59 6.17 1.86 -1.92
N TYR A 60 6.29 3.07 -1.39
CA TYR A 60 7.56 3.63 -0.96
C TYR A 60 8.02 3.01 0.36
N TRP A 61 7.12 2.94 1.36
CA TRP A 61 7.49 2.44 2.67
C TRP A 61 7.80 0.94 2.70
N ILE A 62 7.18 0.12 1.84
CA ILE A 62 7.60 -1.28 1.71
C ILE A 62 9.02 -1.39 1.13
N ALA A 63 9.38 -0.55 0.16
CA ALA A 63 10.73 -0.52 -0.40
C ALA A 63 11.76 -0.02 0.63
N GLU A 64 11.45 1.05 1.40
CA GLU A 64 12.28 1.53 2.51
C GLU A 64 12.42 0.47 3.63
N GLY A 65 11.41 -0.36 3.83
CA GLY A 65 11.46 -1.53 4.71
C GLY A 65 12.27 -2.70 4.17
N GLY A 66 12.92 -2.55 3.00
CA GLY A 66 13.78 -3.56 2.38
C GLY A 66 13.02 -4.74 1.80
N LYS A 67 11.73 -4.55 1.45
CA LYS A 67 10.88 -5.57 0.84
C LYS A 67 10.42 -5.13 -0.56
N ASN A 68 9.94 -6.10 -1.33
CA ASN A 68 9.41 -5.88 -2.68
C ASN A 68 7.89 -6.06 -2.66
N ALA A 69 7.15 -5.11 -3.22
CA ALA A 69 5.69 -5.16 -3.28
C ALA A 69 5.19 -6.35 -4.10
N VAL A 70 5.84 -6.68 -5.22
CA VAL A 70 5.47 -7.81 -6.08
C VAL A 70 5.58 -9.14 -5.33
N ASP A 71 6.63 -9.34 -4.52
CA ASP A 71 6.77 -10.55 -3.69
C ASP A 71 5.62 -10.68 -2.69
N TYR A 72 5.13 -9.55 -2.15
CA TYR A 72 3.97 -9.54 -1.25
C TYR A 72 2.66 -9.81 -1.98
N PHE A 73 2.50 -9.38 -3.23
CA PHE A 73 1.34 -9.73 -4.05
C PHE A 73 1.29 -11.23 -4.36
N GLU A 74 2.45 -11.84 -4.61
CA GLU A 74 2.57 -13.28 -4.80
C GLU A 74 2.22 -14.05 -3.52
N LYS A 75 2.74 -13.59 -2.39
CA LYS A 75 2.57 -14.25 -1.09
C LYS A 75 1.16 -14.10 -0.52
N TYR A 76 0.53 -12.95 -0.73
CA TYR A 76 -0.77 -12.58 -0.16
C TYR A 76 -1.71 -12.00 -1.23
N PRO A 77 -2.10 -12.78 -2.24
CA PRO A 77 -2.91 -12.27 -3.35
C PRO A 77 -4.26 -11.74 -2.86
N GLY A 78 -4.71 -10.63 -3.48
CA GLY A 78 -6.01 -10.03 -3.20
C GLY A 78 -6.12 -9.24 -1.90
N ARG A 79 -5.02 -9.11 -1.12
CA ARG A 79 -5.07 -8.45 0.19
C ARG A 79 -4.91 -6.92 0.14
N PHE A 80 -4.40 -6.37 -0.98
CA PHE A 80 -3.98 -4.98 -1.08
C PHE A 80 -4.96 -4.17 -1.94
N GLU A 81 -6.16 -3.92 -1.40
CA GLU A 81 -7.26 -3.26 -2.14
C GLU A 81 -6.98 -1.80 -2.50
N LEU A 82 -6.06 -1.14 -1.76
CA LEU A 82 -5.61 0.22 -2.01
C LEU A 82 -4.09 0.27 -2.08
N TRP A 83 -3.57 1.20 -2.88
CA TRP A 83 -2.16 1.57 -2.86
C TRP A 83 -1.99 3.04 -2.51
N HIS A 84 -1.00 3.37 -1.64
CA HIS A 84 -0.35 4.65 -1.67
C HIS A 84 0.75 4.60 -2.72
N ILE A 85 0.55 5.34 -3.81
CA ILE A 85 1.55 5.51 -4.86
C ILE A 85 2.42 6.69 -4.42
N LYS A 86 3.58 6.36 -3.90
CA LYS A 86 4.48 7.27 -3.21
C LYS A 86 5.91 7.06 -3.66
N ASP A 87 6.69 8.12 -3.67
CA ASP A 87 8.13 8.14 -3.84
C ASP A 87 8.76 8.95 -2.70
N GLU A 88 10.05 9.19 -2.73
CA GLU A 88 10.76 10.01 -1.74
C GLU A 88 10.19 11.43 -1.68
N LYS A 89 9.88 12.00 -2.85
CA LYS A 89 9.21 13.29 -3.06
C LYS A 89 8.15 13.15 -4.15
N GLU A 90 8.23 13.94 -5.22
CA GLU A 90 7.36 13.79 -6.38
C GLU A 90 7.61 12.44 -7.07
N LEU A 91 6.56 11.83 -7.59
CA LEU A 91 6.64 10.52 -8.23
C LEU A 91 7.62 10.51 -9.41
N GLY A 92 8.47 9.49 -9.45
CA GLY A 92 9.47 9.27 -10.50
C GLY A 92 10.76 10.07 -10.32
N GLU A 93 10.84 10.99 -9.35
CA GLU A 93 12.03 11.84 -9.16
C GLU A 93 13.21 11.07 -8.60
N SER A 94 12.99 10.16 -7.64
CA SER A 94 14.10 9.41 -7.02
C SER A 94 14.77 8.42 -7.97
N GLY A 95 14.03 7.92 -8.96
CA GLY A 95 14.47 6.85 -9.85
C GLY A 95 14.63 5.49 -9.13
N LYS A 96 14.18 5.38 -7.88
CA LYS A 96 14.29 4.16 -7.06
C LYS A 96 13.09 3.24 -7.17
N MET A 97 11.92 3.79 -7.53
CA MET A 97 10.66 3.05 -7.54
C MET A 97 10.43 2.40 -8.90
N ASP A 98 10.27 1.08 -8.92
CA ASP A 98 9.85 0.32 -10.10
C ASP A 98 8.32 0.20 -10.15
N PHE A 99 7.66 1.31 -10.45
CA PHE A 99 6.20 1.35 -10.57
C PHE A 99 5.69 0.44 -11.68
N ALA A 100 6.43 0.29 -12.79
CA ALA A 100 5.99 -0.54 -13.90
C ALA A 100 5.76 -2.00 -13.48
N SER A 101 6.72 -2.61 -12.76
CA SER A 101 6.58 -3.98 -12.24
C SER A 101 5.43 -4.09 -11.23
N VAL A 102 5.23 -3.07 -10.39
CA VAL A 102 4.13 -3.06 -9.40
C VAL A 102 2.77 -2.99 -10.10
N PHE A 103 2.60 -2.11 -11.08
CA PHE A 103 1.35 -1.97 -11.82
C PHE A 103 1.01 -3.20 -12.67
N ALA A 104 2.03 -3.90 -13.22
CA ALA A 104 1.83 -5.15 -13.95
C ALA A 104 1.15 -6.25 -13.12
N GLU A 105 1.33 -6.23 -11.79
CA GLU A 105 0.76 -7.20 -10.86
C GLU A 105 -0.48 -6.66 -10.10
N ARG A 106 -1.10 -5.59 -10.59
CA ARG A 106 -2.25 -4.93 -9.96
C ARG A 106 -3.41 -5.89 -9.66
N GLU A 107 -3.78 -6.71 -10.63
CA GLU A 107 -4.88 -7.66 -10.45
C GLU A 107 -4.58 -8.67 -9.35
N LYS A 108 -3.35 -9.19 -9.31
CA LYS A 108 -2.92 -10.12 -8.27
C LYS A 108 -2.93 -9.48 -6.89
N SER A 109 -2.54 -8.23 -6.79
CA SER A 109 -2.59 -7.48 -5.52
C SER A 109 -4.00 -7.31 -4.99
N GLY A 110 -5.00 -7.22 -5.88
CA GLY A 110 -6.39 -6.89 -5.59
C GLY A 110 -6.66 -5.39 -5.54
N ALA A 111 -5.74 -4.55 -6.06
CA ALA A 111 -5.87 -3.10 -5.97
C ALA A 111 -7.04 -2.57 -6.81
N LYS A 112 -7.93 -1.86 -6.13
CA LYS A 112 -9.10 -1.19 -6.69
C LYS A 112 -8.83 0.29 -6.95
N TYR A 113 -8.00 0.91 -6.11
CA TYR A 113 -7.66 2.32 -6.19
C TYR A 113 -6.19 2.57 -5.85
N GLY A 114 -5.59 3.54 -6.54
CA GLY A 114 -4.30 4.11 -6.22
C GLY A 114 -4.47 5.55 -5.74
N ILE A 115 -3.82 5.91 -4.63
CA ILE A 115 -3.85 7.24 -4.04
C ILE A 115 -2.43 7.80 -4.11
N VAL A 116 -2.26 8.92 -4.81
CA VAL A 116 -0.97 9.63 -4.84
C VAL A 116 -0.75 10.30 -3.50
N GLU A 117 0.39 10.00 -2.88
CA GLU A 117 0.82 10.64 -1.65
C GLU A 117 2.18 11.29 -1.82
N VAL A 118 2.28 12.55 -1.39
CA VAL A 118 3.54 13.31 -1.38
C VAL A 118 3.71 13.93 0.00
N GLU A 119 4.73 13.52 0.75
CA GLU A 119 5.03 14.01 2.11
C GLU A 119 6.21 14.97 2.15
N ARG A 120 7.11 14.89 1.18
CA ARG A 120 8.28 15.76 1.03
C ARG A 120 8.21 16.43 -0.32
N TYR A 121 8.52 17.70 -0.38
CA TYR A 121 8.22 18.55 -1.51
C TYR A 121 9.47 19.24 -2.05
N ASN A 122 9.62 19.29 -3.38
CA ASN A 122 10.55 20.19 -4.06
C ASN A 122 9.85 21.51 -4.46
N PHE A 123 8.52 21.52 -4.49
CA PHE A 123 7.68 22.64 -4.89
C PHE A 123 6.67 22.96 -3.77
N GLU A 124 5.77 23.91 -4.00
CA GLU A 124 4.61 24.07 -3.13
C GLU A 124 3.76 22.80 -3.12
N PRO A 125 3.16 22.39 -1.99
CA PRO A 125 2.51 21.09 -1.83
C PRO A 125 1.51 20.73 -2.92
N LEU A 126 0.66 21.69 -3.31
CA LEU A 126 -0.33 21.45 -4.38
C LEU A 126 0.34 21.22 -5.75
N GLU A 127 1.42 21.94 -6.04
CA GLU A 127 2.19 21.76 -7.28
C GLU A 127 2.91 20.41 -7.29
N SER A 128 3.45 19.97 -6.15
CA SER A 128 4.09 18.66 -6.00
C SER A 128 3.10 17.51 -6.21
N CYS A 129 1.90 17.61 -5.65
CA CYS A 129 0.82 16.64 -5.91
C CYS A 129 0.42 16.62 -7.38
N LYS A 130 0.28 17.77 -8.01
CA LYS A 130 -0.06 17.88 -9.43
C LYS A 130 1.02 17.25 -10.31
N LYS A 131 2.30 17.54 -10.06
CA LYS A 131 3.42 16.96 -10.80
C LYS A 131 3.46 15.44 -10.66
N SER A 132 3.22 14.91 -9.47
CA SER A 132 3.15 13.47 -9.22
C SER A 132 2.00 12.81 -9.99
N PHE A 133 0.84 13.45 -10.02
CA PHE A 133 -0.30 12.97 -10.81
C PHE A 133 -0.03 13.03 -12.32
N GLU A 134 0.55 14.13 -12.81
CA GLU A 134 0.94 14.26 -14.22
C GLU A 134 2.00 13.22 -14.62
N TYR A 135 2.93 12.89 -13.72
CA TYR A 135 3.88 11.79 -13.96
C TYR A 135 3.14 10.47 -14.25
N LEU A 136 2.18 10.08 -13.40
CA LEU A 136 1.40 8.85 -13.62
C LEU A 136 0.65 8.86 -14.96
N LYS A 137 0.08 9.99 -15.34
CA LYS A 137 -0.64 10.13 -16.62
C LYS A 137 0.25 9.93 -17.85
N THR A 138 1.56 10.10 -17.71
CA THR A 138 2.51 9.89 -18.81
C THR A 138 3.00 8.46 -18.92
N GLN A 139 2.66 7.59 -17.96
CA GLN A 139 3.11 6.21 -17.95
C GLN A 139 2.10 5.31 -18.68
N ASP A 140 2.59 4.50 -19.61
CA ASP A 140 1.78 3.60 -20.44
C ASP A 140 1.29 2.35 -19.68
N TYR A 141 1.87 2.07 -18.52
CA TYR A 141 1.46 0.96 -17.64
C TYR A 141 0.35 1.35 -16.65
N VAL A 142 -0.07 2.60 -16.61
CA VAL A 142 -1.11 3.10 -15.69
C VAL A 142 -2.44 3.21 -16.41
N ASP A 143 -3.37 2.34 -16.05
CA ASP A 143 -4.76 2.42 -16.49
C ASP A 143 -5.54 3.29 -15.50
N PHE A 144 -6.00 4.44 -15.95
CA PHE A 144 -6.97 5.23 -15.21
C PHE A 144 -8.36 4.74 -15.55
N TYR A 145 -9.16 4.44 -14.54
CA TYR A 145 -10.57 4.14 -14.71
C TYR A 145 -11.30 5.39 -15.20
N GLU A 146 -12.00 5.27 -16.32
CA GLU A 146 -12.94 6.28 -16.81
C GLU A 146 -14.21 6.34 -15.95
#